data_ee2c7bf18f58ce7a99183f53c2904e50
#
_entry.id   ee2c7bf18f58ce7a99183f53c2904e50
#
_cell.length_a   1.000
_cell.length_b   1.000
_cell.length_c   1.000
_cell.angle_alpha   90.00
_cell.angle_beta   90.00
_cell.angle_gamma   90.00
#
_symmetry.space_group_name_H-M   'P 1'
#
loop_
_entity.id
_entity.type
_entity.pdbx_description
1 polymer ?
#
loop_
_entity_poly.entity_id
_entity_poly.type
_entity_poly.pdbx_seq_one_letter_code
_entity_poly.pdbx_strand_id
1 'polypeptide(L)'
;MLPLNYAILKYFTTVERACADDVIVALAPEYGHFKALRKPEVVEALMTAEKNALLEEVGYDLDEEGALRVFYATTPESRITIKRYIG
;
A
#
# COMPACT_ATOMS: atom_id res chain seq x y z
N MET A 1 -1.61 5.59 17.42
CA MET A 1 -1.70 4.73 16.23
C MET A 1 -2.19 5.56 15.04
N LEU A 2 -1.51 5.42 13.90
CA LEU A 2 -1.92 6.15 12.69
C LEU A 2 -3.24 5.60 12.17
N PRO A 3 -4.07 6.43 11.52
CA PRO A 3 -5.16 5.91 10.70
C PRO A 3 -4.62 4.93 9.66
N LEU A 4 -5.42 3.90 9.33
CA LEU A 4 -4.96 2.83 8.45
C LEU A 4 -4.43 3.34 7.10
N ASN A 5 -5.12 4.29 6.48
CA ASN A 5 -4.66 4.82 5.17
C ASN A 5 -3.28 5.46 5.28
N TYR A 6 -2.99 6.14 6.39
CA TYR A 6 -1.68 6.74 6.61
C TYR A 6 -0.62 5.67 6.90
N ALA A 7 -1.00 4.62 7.63
CA ALA A 7 -0.10 3.51 7.90
C ALA A 7 0.28 2.79 6.60
N ILE A 8 -0.66 2.64 5.67
CA ILE A 8 -0.38 2.06 4.35
C ILE A 8 0.65 2.91 3.61
N LEU A 9 0.42 4.22 3.54
CA LEU A 9 1.37 5.11 2.84
C LEU A 9 2.74 5.10 3.49
N LYS A 10 2.79 5.11 4.83
CA LYS A 10 4.06 5.04 5.55
C LYS A 10 4.80 3.74 5.25
N TYR A 11 4.08 2.62 5.19
CA TYR A 11 4.67 1.34 4.83
C TYR A 11 5.41 1.43 3.49
N PHE A 12 4.80 2.08 2.49
CA PHE A 12 5.41 2.20 1.18
C PHE A 12 6.70 3.04 1.16
N THR A 13 6.97 3.81 2.20
CA THR A 13 8.27 4.49 2.31
C THR A 13 9.37 3.56 2.80
N THR A 14 9.04 2.35 3.25
CA THR A 14 10.00 1.39 3.81
C THR A 14 10.36 0.26 2.86
N VAL A 15 9.68 0.18 1.71
CA VAL A 15 9.89 -0.89 0.73
C VAL A 15 10.12 -0.29 -0.64
N GLU A 16 10.73 -1.07 -1.52
CA GLU A 16 10.93 -0.66 -2.91
C GLU A 16 9.61 -0.71 -3.68
N ARG A 17 8.84 -1.76 -3.49
CA ARG A 17 7.50 -1.91 -4.05
C ARG A 17 6.72 -2.96 -3.25
N ALA A 18 5.40 -2.97 -3.38
CA ALA A 18 4.57 -3.95 -2.70
C ALA A 18 3.21 -4.09 -3.41
N CYS A 19 2.58 -5.25 -3.24
CA CYS A 19 1.21 -5.49 -3.66
C CYS A 19 0.29 -5.46 -2.44
N ALA A 20 -1.03 -5.59 -2.67
CA ALA A 20 -2.01 -5.58 -1.59
C ALA A 20 -1.75 -6.67 -0.55
N ASP A 21 -1.37 -7.87 -0.99
CA ASP A 21 -1.09 -8.97 -0.05
C ASP A 21 0.08 -8.63 0.87
N ASP A 22 1.13 -7.98 0.35
CA ASP A 22 2.27 -7.55 1.15
C ASP A 22 1.85 -6.54 2.22
N VAL A 23 0.99 -5.59 1.85
CA VAL A 23 0.46 -4.59 2.77
C VAL A 23 -0.30 -5.26 3.92
N ILE A 24 -1.17 -6.21 3.58
CA ILE A 24 -1.99 -6.92 4.57
C ILE A 24 -1.09 -7.65 5.57
N VAL A 25 -0.10 -8.40 5.08
CA VAL A 25 0.83 -9.13 5.95
C VAL A 25 1.60 -8.17 6.86
N ALA A 26 2.10 -7.08 6.29
CA ALA A 26 2.92 -6.12 7.04
C ALA A 26 2.13 -5.41 8.14
N LEU A 27 0.87 -5.07 7.87
CA LEU A 27 0.06 -4.31 8.81
C LEU A 27 -0.83 -5.17 9.73
N ALA A 28 -0.90 -6.48 9.49
CA ALA A 28 -1.74 -7.36 10.30
C ALA A 28 -1.44 -7.30 11.81
N PRO A 29 -0.18 -7.18 12.27
CA PRO A 29 0.08 -7.13 13.72
C PRO A 29 -0.65 -6.00 14.44
N GLU A 30 -0.80 -4.82 13.81
CA GLU A 30 -1.48 -3.68 14.43
C GLU A 30 -2.93 -3.50 13.97
N TYR A 31 -3.22 -3.86 12.72
CA TYR A 31 -4.50 -3.53 12.08
C TYR A 31 -5.29 -4.76 11.64
N GLY A 32 -4.88 -5.96 12.02
CA GLY A 32 -5.50 -7.19 11.53
C GLY A 32 -6.98 -7.33 11.84
N HIS A 33 -7.47 -6.68 12.90
CA HIS A 33 -8.89 -6.70 13.27
C HIS A 33 -9.73 -5.64 12.55
N PHE A 34 -9.09 -4.76 11.76
CA PHE A 34 -9.81 -3.72 11.01
C PHE A 34 -10.41 -4.32 9.74
N LYS A 35 -11.71 -4.07 9.52
CA LYS A 35 -12.36 -4.52 8.28
C LYS A 35 -11.70 -3.93 7.03
N ALA A 36 -11.16 -2.73 7.14
CA ALA A 36 -10.51 -2.06 6.03
C ALA A 36 -9.18 -2.70 5.62
N LEU A 37 -8.64 -3.65 6.41
CA LEU A 37 -7.44 -4.41 6.03
C LEU A 37 -7.80 -5.70 5.29
N ARG A 38 -8.91 -5.74 4.60
CA ARG A 38 -9.27 -6.85 3.71
C ARG A 38 -8.80 -6.53 2.30
N LYS A 39 -8.53 -7.57 1.53
CA LYS A 39 -7.95 -7.40 0.19
C LYS A 39 -8.73 -6.43 -0.71
N PRO A 40 -10.07 -6.52 -0.85
CA PRO A 40 -10.79 -5.57 -1.72
C PRO A 40 -10.61 -4.12 -1.29
N GLU A 41 -10.66 -3.85 0.02
CA GLU A 41 -10.51 -2.49 0.55
C GLU A 41 -9.09 -1.98 0.40
N VAL A 42 -8.09 -2.85 0.59
CA VAL A 42 -6.70 -2.47 0.41
C VAL A 42 -6.41 -2.17 -1.07
N VAL A 43 -6.90 -3.02 -1.98
CA VAL A 43 -6.75 -2.77 -3.43
C VAL A 43 -7.34 -1.41 -3.79
N GLU A 44 -8.53 -1.10 -3.29
CA GLU A 44 -9.18 0.20 -3.55
C GLU A 44 -8.37 1.35 -2.99
N ALA A 45 -7.82 1.19 -1.78
CA ALA A 45 -6.98 2.23 -1.17
C ALA A 45 -5.72 2.50 -2.00
N LEU A 46 -5.09 1.45 -2.54
CA LEU A 46 -3.90 1.60 -3.39
C LEU A 46 -4.24 2.30 -4.70
N MET A 47 -5.37 1.95 -5.31
CA MET A 47 -5.82 2.62 -6.53
C MET A 47 -6.15 4.09 -6.29
N THR A 48 -6.74 4.41 -5.15
CA THR A 48 -7.02 5.80 -4.77
C THR A 48 -5.73 6.57 -4.56
N ALA A 49 -4.76 5.97 -3.88
CA ALA A 49 -3.45 6.60 -3.68
C ALA A 49 -2.75 6.88 -5.02
N GLU A 50 -2.89 5.96 -5.98
CA GLU A 50 -2.36 6.17 -7.32
C GLU A 50 -3.02 7.37 -8.01
N LYS A 51 -4.34 7.48 -7.92
CA LYS A 51 -5.06 8.61 -8.49
C LYS A 51 -4.62 9.94 -7.89
N ASN A 52 -4.20 9.93 -6.64
CA ASN A 52 -3.74 11.13 -5.94
C ASN A 52 -2.22 11.35 -6.09
N ALA A 53 -1.56 10.62 -6.96
CA ALA A 53 -0.13 10.72 -7.23
C ALA A 53 0.76 10.41 -6.02
N LEU A 54 0.23 9.64 -5.05
CA LEU A 54 1.01 9.21 -3.88
C LEU A 54 1.69 7.86 -4.11
N LEU A 55 1.17 7.06 -5.01
CA LEU A 55 1.77 5.80 -5.45
C LEU A 55 1.71 5.73 -6.97
N GLU A 56 2.57 4.89 -7.55
CA GLU A 56 2.48 4.56 -8.96
C GLU A 56 2.52 3.04 -9.12
N GLU A 57 1.81 2.53 -10.12
CA GLU A 57 1.87 1.13 -10.49
C GLU A 57 3.20 0.88 -11.18
N VAL A 58 3.97 -0.10 -10.69
CA VAL A 58 5.31 -0.37 -11.22
C VAL A 58 5.45 -1.77 -11.83
N GLY A 59 4.42 -2.57 -11.78
CA GLY A 59 4.45 -3.89 -12.39
C GLY A 59 3.32 -4.77 -11.92
N TYR A 60 3.25 -5.97 -12.47
CA TYR A 60 2.28 -6.96 -12.06
C TYR A 60 2.84 -8.36 -12.32
N ASP A 61 2.28 -9.35 -11.65
CA ASP A 61 2.53 -10.75 -11.94
C ASP A 61 1.30 -11.59 -11.56
N LEU A 62 1.41 -12.88 -11.69
CA LEU A 62 0.40 -13.82 -11.22
C LEU A 62 0.99 -14.58 -10.04
N ASP A 63 0.19 -14.78 -9.00
CA ASP A 63 0.62 -15.61 -7.88
C ASP A 63 0.53 -17.10 -8.25
N GLU A 64 0.86 -17.99 -7.30
CA GLU A 64 0.88 -19.42 -7.54
C GLU A 64 -0.50 -19.98 -7.94
N GLU A 65 -1.56 -19.30 -7.56
CA GLU A 65 -2.93 -19.70 -7.87
C GLU A 65 -3.46 -19.03 -9.13
N GLY A 66 -2.62 -18.24 -9.82
CA GLY A 66 -3.01 -17.54 -11.04
C GLY A 66 -3.75 -16.24 -10.79
N ALA A 67 -3.82 -15.74 -9.56
CA ALA A 67 -4.45 -14.46 -9.27
C ALA A 67 -3.49 -13.31 -9.58
N LEU A 68 -4.04 -12.23 -10.14
CA LEU A 68 -3.24 -11.05 -10.50
C LEU A 68 -2.77 -10.31 -9.25
N ARG A 69 -1.47 -9.98 -9.22
CA ARG A 69 -0.91 -9.07 -8.21
C ARG A 69 -0.39 -7.83 -8.92
N VAL A 70 -0.82 -6.67 -8.45
CA VAL A 70 -0.35 -5.39 -8.98
C VAL A 70 0.57 -4.76 -7.93
N PHE A 71 1.75 -4.34 -8.36
CA PHE A 71 2.75 -3.76 -7.46
C PHE A 71 2.77 -2.25 -7.60
N TYR A 72 2.87 -1.58 -6.46
CA TYR A 72 2.92 -0.13 -6.35
C TYR A 72 4.20 0.29 -5.65
N ALA A 73 4.59 1.54 -5.88
CA ALA A 73 5.75 2.14 -5.21
C ALA A 73 5.49 3.64 -5.05
N THR A 74 6.22 4.26 -4.14
CA THR A 74 6.25 5.73 -4.08
C THR A 74 7.11 6.26 -5.22
N THR A 75 6.79 7.48 -5.66
CA THR A 75 7.71 8.26 -6.50
C THR A 75 8.68 9.01 -5.58
N PRO A 76 9.79 9.55 -6.11
CA PRO A 76 10.67 10.38 -5.27
C PRO A 76 9.93 11.54 -4.61
N GLU A 77 9.02 12.21 -5.33
CA GLU A 77 8.24 13.32 -4.80
C GLU A 77 7.25 12.87 -3.74
N SER A 78 6.50 11.80 -4.00
CA SER A 78 5.50 11.33 -3.05
C SER A 78 6.14 10.81 -1.78
N ARG A 79 7.32 10.17 -1.87
CA ARG A 79 8.05 9.69 -0.70
C ARG A 79 8.41 10.86 0.23
N ILE A 80 8.87 11.97 -0.33
CA ILE A 80 9.16 13.17 0.44
C ILE A 80 7.90 13.71 1.09
N THR A 81 6.80 13.78 0.33
CA THR A 81 5.52 14.27 0.84
C THR A 81 5.01 13.41 1.99
N ILE A 82 5.02 12.09 1.82
CA ILE A 82 4.55 11.17 2.86
C ILE A 82 5.39 11.31 4.13
N LYS A 83 6.71 11.34 3.99
CA LYS A 83 7.60 11.48 5.15
C LYS A 83 7.41 12.82 5.85
N ARG A 84 7.11 13.87 5.11
CA ARG A 84 6.90 15.21 5.69
C ARG A 84 5.62 15.28 6.52
N TYR A 85 4.53 14.68 6.04
CA TYR A 85 3.21 14.85 6.65
C TYR A 85 2.78 13.70 7.56
N ILE A 86 3.35 12.53 7.38
CA ILE A 86 2.99 11.35 8.17
C ILE A 86 4.13 10.94 9.11
N GLY A 87 5.33 11.17 8.72
CA GLY A 87 6.53 10.81 9.50
C GLY A 87 7.16 9.51 8.98
#